data_a63d0796a40221e797b7b12cc11edc4b
#
_entry.id   a63d0796a40221e797b7b12cc11edc4b
#
_cell.length_a   1.000
_cell.length_b   1.000
_cell.length_c   1.000
_cell.angle_alpha   90.00
_cell.angle_beta   90.00
_cell.angle_gamma   90.00
#
_symmetry.space_group_name_H-M   'P 1'
#
loop_
_entity.id
_entity.type
_entity.pdbx_description
1 polymer ?
#
loop_
_entity_poly.entity_id
_entity_poly.type
_entity_poly.pdbx_seq_one_letter_code
_entity_poly.pdbx_strand_id
1 'polypeptide(L)'
;MAEGNDARNGNVDSLISREHGRKYWEATEANVDGMLGGLPHTDHISRVDIRGSRNFLAKLGIGAKPGQRVAASALEGGAGIGRVTQGLLLDGIAKQVDVIEPIAKFTAAMQGKPGVRSVFNVGLEDWQPTEGAQYDLVWIQWCVVHLTDEQLVEFLKRCKSALNPDGGLIVVKENNSTGGKDEFDDIDSSVTREDGTFRRIFTEAGLRLVQVELQRGLQARGMPALLPVRMYALKPAQ
;
A
#
# COMPACT_ATOMS: atom_id res chain seq x y z
N MET A 1 21.87 15.97 -40.82
CA MET A 1 20.49 15.54 -40.61
C MET A 1 20.54 14.53 -39.47
N ALA A 2 20.22 14.98 -38.29
CA ALA A 2 20.16 14.13 -37.07
C ALA A 2 18.68 13.77 -36.89
N GLU A 3 18.34 12.53 -37.20
CA GLU A 3 17.01 12.00 -36.87
C GLU A 3 16.91 11.88 -35.36
N GLY A 4 16.01 12.66 -34.80
CA GLY A 4 15.75 12.76 -33.38
C GLY A 4 15.24 11.43 -32.81
N ASN A 5 15.85 11.07 -31.73
CA ASN A 5 15.50 9.95 -30.87
C ASN A 5 14.22 10.29 -30.09
N ASP A 6 13.04 10.15 -30.72
CA ASP A 6 11.72 10.47 -30.13
C ASP A 6 10.97 9.21 -29.71
N ALA A 7 11.70 8.17 -29.27
CA ALA A 7 11.15 6.87 -28.91
C ALA A 7 11.30 6.56 -27.41
N ARG A 8 11.10 7.53 -26.49
CA ARG A 8 11.19 7.29 -25.03
C ARG A 8 10.08 7.96 -24.21
N ASN A 9 8.87 8.06 -24.75
CA ASN A 9 7.69 8.42 -23.97
C ASN A 9 6.68 7.25 -23.90
N GLY A 10 7.17 6.02 -23.88
CA GLY A 10 6.38 4.85 -23.48
C GLY A 10 6.10 4.96 -21.99
N ASN A 11 4.83 4.86 -21.60
CA ASN A 11 4.44 4.83 -20.21
C ASN A 11 5.18 3.66 -19.52
N VAL A 12 6.06 3.94 -18.56
CA VAL A 12 6.94 2.94 -17.94
C VAL A 12 6.18 1.83 -17.23
N ASP A 13 4.94 2.08 -16.82
CA ASP A 13 4.07 1.09 -16.19
C ASP A 13 3.64 -0.03 -17.15
N SER A 14 3.71 0.20 -18.49
CA SER A 14 3.49 -0.84 -19.49
C SER A 14 4.55 -1.95 -19.47
N LEU A 15 5.67 -1.72 -18.79
CA LEU A 15 6.73 -2.71 -18.60
C LEU A 15 6.41 -3.70 -17.45
N ILE A 16 5.43 -3.40 -16.61
CA ILE A 16 5.04 -4.26 -15.48
C ILE A 16 4.57 -5.62 -16.01
N SER A 17 5.19 -6.67 -15.52
CA SER A 17 4.81 -8.06 -15.76
C SER A 17 4.29 -8.69 -14.46
N ARG A 18 2.98 -8.92 -14.41
CA ARG A 18 2.34 -9.61 -13.28
C ARG A 18 2.99 -10.96 -12.97
N GLU A 19 3.33 -11.72 -14.00
CA GLU A 19 3.95 -13.04 -13.83
C GLU A 19 5.34 -12.91 -13.21
N HIS A 20 6.14 -11.94 -13.66
CA HIS A 20 7.48 -11.70 -13.13
C HIS A 20 7.43 -11.25 -11.67
N GLY A 21 6.63 -10.23 -11.35
CA GLY A 21 6.46 -9.76 -9.97
C GLY A 21 5.96 -10.87 -9.04
N ARG A 22 5.01 -11.70 -9.50
CA ARG A 22 4.52 -12.83 -8.71
C ARG A 22 5.61 -13.87 -8.45
N LYS A 23 6.42 -14.25 -9.45
CA LYS A 23 7.56 -15.16 -9.27
C LYS A 23 8.59 -14.63 -8.29
N TYR A 24 8.90 -13.33 -8.35
CA TYR A 24 9.80 -12.69 -7.40
C TYR A 24 9.30 -12.87 -5.95
N TRP A 25 8.03 -12.54 -5.68
CA TRP A 25 7.45 -12.68 -4.35
C TRP A 25 7.25 -14.14 -3.92
N GLU A 26 6.98 -15.05 -4.84
CA GLU A 26 6.95 -16.49 -4.55
C GLU A 26 8.31 -17.03 -4.14
N ALA A 27 9.40 -16.47 -4.64
CA ALA A 27 10.77 -16.83 -4.24
C ALA A 27 11.21 -16.16 -2.93
N THR A 28 10.59 -15.03 -2.55
CA THR A 28 10.94 -14.26 -1.35
C THR A 28 10.59 -15.01 -0.06
N GLU A 29 11.44 -14.94 0.95
CA GLU A 29 11.21 -15.58 2.25
C GLU A 29 10.00 -14.96 2.99
N ALA A 30 9.19 -15.84 3.62
CA ALA A 30 8.00 -15.42 4.37
C ALA A 30 8.37 -14.93 5.78
N ASN A 31 9.20 -13.90 5.88
CA ASN A 31 9.62 -13.27 7.14
C ASN A 31 9.71 -11.74 6.96
N VAL A 32 9.99 -11.03 8.05
CA VAL A 32 10.06 -9.55 8.02
C VAL A 32 11.17 -9.04 7.10
N ASP A 33 12.29 -9.74 7.04
CA ASP A 33 13.41 -9.36 6.18
C ASP A 33 13.02 -9.45 4.69
N GLY A 34 12.36 -10.54 4.29
CA GLY A 34 11.83 -10.70 2.94
C GLY A 34 10.81 -9.61 2.59
N MET A 35 9.88 -9.29 3.50
CA MET A 35 8.87 -8.24 3.27
C MET A 35 9.46 -6.83 3.18
N LEU A 36 10.66 -6.61 3.69
CA LEU A 36 11.37 -5.33 3.67
C LEU A 36 12.57 -5.31 2.71
N GLY A 37 12.58 -6.23 1.73
CA GLY A 37 13.58 -6.26 0.66
C GLY A 37 15.00 -6.64 1.12
N GLY A 38 15.16 -7.35 2.24
CA GLY A 38 16.47 -7.75 2.76
C GLY A 38 17.35 -6.57 3.20
N LEU A 39 16.76 -5.42 3.50
CA LEU A 39 17.50 -4.23 3.93
C LEU A 39 18.16 -4.47 5.31
N PRO A 40 19.33 -3.89 5.58
CA PRO A 40 19.91 -3.92 6.91
C PRO A 40 18.98 -3.21 7.91
N HIS A 41 18.97 -3.68 9.16
CA HIS A 41 18.16 -3.10 10.25
C HIS A 41 16.64 -3.16 10.05
N THR A 42 16.11 -4.24 9.47
CA THR A 42 14.67 -4.44 9.22
C THR A 42 13.80 -4.28 10.46
N ASP A 43 14.27 -4.68 11.64
CA ASP A 43 13.58 -4.43 12.92
C ASP A 43 13.41 -2.93 13.23
N HIS A 44 14.42 -2.11 12.93
CA HIS A 44 14.34 -0.67 13.07
C HIS A 44 13.34 -0.10 12.08
N ILE A 45 13.45 -0.47 10.80
CA ILE A 45 12.56 -0.01 9.74
C ILE A 45 11.12 -0.36 10.09
N SER A 46 10.84 -1.63 10.43
CA SER A 46 9.50 -2.10 10.76
C SER A 46 8.89 -1.32 11.93
N ARG A 47 9.64 -1.13 13.00
CA ARG A 47 9.19 -0.40 14.20
C ARG A 47 8.91 1.07 13.93
N VAL A 48 9.79 1.74 13.17
CA VAL A 48 9.64 3.16 12.80
C VAL A 48 8.48 3.34 11.82
N ASP A 49 8.33 2.44 10.86
CA ASP A 49 7.24 2.40 9.89
C ASP A 49 5.88 2.31 10.58
N ILE A 50 5.69 1.31 11.45
CA ILE A 50 4.44 1.10 12.21
C ILE A 50 4.13 2.33 13.10
N ARG A 51 5.13 2.86 13.81
CA ARG A 51 4.95 4.06 14.64
C ARG A 51 4.54 5.27 13.82
N GLY A 52 5.17 5.49 12.66
CA GLY A 52 4.83 6.59 11.75
C GLY A 52 3.41 6.47 11.23
N SER A 53 3.00 5.27 10.80
CA SER A 53 1.65 4.95 10.36
C SER A 53 0.61 5.22 11.45
N ARG A 54 0.88 4.79 12.68
CA ARG A 54 0.02 5.04 13.84
C ARG A 54 -0.14 6.54 14.13
N ASN A 55 0.95 7.30 14.07
CA ASN A 55 0.92 8.75 14.27
C ASN A 55 0.13 9.46 13.17
N PHE A 56 0.24 9.02 11.94
CA PHE A 56 -0.51 9.55 10.81
C PHE A 56 -2.02 9.31 10.99
N LEU A 57 -2.42 8.07 11.32
CA LEU A 57 -3.83 7.73 11.59
C LEU A 57 -4.39 8.49 12.80
N ALA A 58 -3.57 8.70 13.83
CA ALA A 58 -3.96 9.47 15.01
C ALA A 58 -4.35 10.92 14.68
N LYS A 59 -3.66 11.56 13.73
CA LYS A 59 -3.99 12.92 13.25
C LYS A 59 -5.29 12.95 12.45
N LEU A 60 -5.70 11.81 11.90
CA LEU A 60 -6.97 11.61 11.20
C LEU A 60 -8.10 11.18 12.16
N GLY A 61 -7.83 11.16 13.47
CA GLY A 61 -8.81 10.78 14.49
C GLY A 61 -9.03 9.26 14.59
N ILE A 62 -8.13 8.45 14.04
CA ILE A 62 -8.23 6.98 14.06
C ILE A 62 -7.20 6.39 15.03
N GLY A 63 -7.67 5.57 15.97
CA GLY A 63 -6.83 4.94 16.98
C GLY A 63 -7.58 4.67 18.28
N ALA A 64 -6.88 4.14 19.29
CA ALA A 64 -7.45 3.77 20.58
C ALA A 64 -7.31 4.84 21.67
N LYS A 65 -6.70 6.00 21.39
CA LYS A 65 -6.52 7.06 22.39
C LYS A 65 -7.81 7.86 22.59
N PRO A 66 -7.97 8.54 23.74
CA PRO A 66 -9.11 9.44 23.96
C PRO A 66 -9.27 10.45 22.81
N GLY A 67 -10.50 10.61 22.33
CA GLY A 67 -10.82 11.48 21.19
C GLY A 67 -10.59 10.87 19.81
N GLN A 68 -10.11 9.63 19.73
CA GLN A 68 -9.98 8.87 18.48
C GLN A 68 -11.04 7.78 18.40
N ARG A 69 -11.32 7.31 17.18
CA ARG A 69 -12.20 6.17 16.93
C ARG A 69 -11.41 4.95 16.48
N VAL A 70 -11.72 3.79 17.01
CA VAL A 70 -11.27 2.51 16.46
C VAL A 70 -12.21 2.14 15.32
N ALA A 71 -11.67 1.86 14.14
CA ALA A 71 -12.42 1.40 12.98
C ALA A 71 -13.13 0.07 13.31
N ALA A 72 -14.39 -0.08 12.90
CA ALA A 72 -15.08 -1.36 13.05
C ALA A 72 -14.48 -2.40 12.10
N SER A 73 -14.18 -1.99 10.86
CA SER A 73 -13.58 -2.85 9.86
C SER A 73 -12.51 -2.12 9.05
N ALA A 74 -11.44 -2.84 8.70
CA ALA A 74 -10.43 -2.39 7.76
C ALA A 74 -10.21 -3.42 6.64
N LEU A 75 -9.72 -2.93 5.51
CA LEU A 75 -9.16 -3.73 4.42
C LEU A 75 -7.68 -3.42 4.29
N GLU A 76 -6.84 -4.44 4.22
CA GLU A 76 -5.42 -4.29 3.92
C GLU A 76 -5.09 -4.85 2.55
N GLY A 77 -4.52 -4.03 1.68
CA GLY A 77 -4.00 -4.42 0.37
C GLY A 77 -2.50 -4.72 0.45
N GLY A 78 -2.08 -5.89 -0.09
CA GLY A 78 -0.70 -6.34 -0.06
C GLY A 78 -0.23 -6.69 1.35
N ALA A 79 -1.00 -7.52 2.06
CA ALA A 79 -0.77 -7.79 3.48
C ALA A 79 0.54 -8.55 3.78
N GLY A 80 1.11 -9.26 2.79
CA GLY A 80 2.29 -10.09 2.98
C GLY A 80 2.09 -11.09 4.11
N ILE A 81 3.04 -11.16 5.03
CA ILE A 81 2.97 -12.02 6.21
C ILE A 81 2.10 -11.45 7.36
N GLY A 82 1.39 -10.34 7.14
CA GLY A 82 0.56 -9.69 8.14
C GLY A 82 1.33 -8.78 9.12
N ARG A 83 2.46 -8.24 8.70
CA ARG A 83 3.26 -7.33 9.54
C ARG A 83 2.46 -6.10 9.95
N VAL A 84 1.78 -5.46 9.02
CA VAL A 84 0.94 -4.29 9.25
C VAL A 84 -0.40 -4.71 9.84
N THR A 85 -1.00 -5.81 9.38
CA THR A 85 -2.22 -6.39 9.96
C THR A 85 -2.10 -6.49 11.48
N GLN A 86 -1.03 -7.11 11.97
CA GLN A 86 -0.86 -7.40 13.40
C GLN A 86 -0.24 -6.24 14.17
N GLY A 87 0.79 -5.59 13.62
CA GLY A 87 1.55 -4.54 14.32
C GLY A 87 0.87 -3.18 14.32
N LEU A 88 -0.10 -2.95 13.42
CA LEU A 88 -0.80 -1.68 13.30
C LEU A 88 -2.32 -1.86 13.39
N LEU A 89 -2.92 -2.57 12.41
CA LEU A 89 -4.37 -2.54 12.23
C LEU A 89 -5.09 -3.20 13.40
N LEU A 90 -4.75 -4.42 13.76
CA LEU A 90 -5.34 -5.12 14.90
C LEU A 90 -4.79 -4.63 16.26
N ASP A 91 -3.72 -3.86 16.26
CA ASP A 91 -3.18 -3.24 17.46
C ASP A 91 -3.78 -1.83 17.70
N GLY A 92 -5.10 -1.79 17.90
CA GLY A 92 -5.84 -0.60 18.32
C GLY A 92 -6.27 0.35 17.21
N ILE A 93 -6.20 -0.03 15.93
CA ILE A 93 -6.70 0.76 14.81
C ILE A 93 -8.05 0.23 14.30
N ALA A 94 -8.20 -1.08 14.18
CA ALA A 94 -9.42 -1.72 13.70
C ALA A 94 -9.78 -2.93 14.55
N LYS A 95 -11.09 -3.24 14.65
CA LYS A 95 -11.58 -4.43 15.35
C LYS A 95 -11.46 -5.69 14.50
N GLN A 96 -11.68 -5.54 13.19
CA GLN A 96 -11.60 -6.60 12.20
C GLN A 96 -10.86 -6.12 10.96
N VAL A 97 -10.13 -7.03 10.33
CA VAL A 97 -9.37 -6.76 9.10
C VAL A 97 -9.64 -7.87 8.09
N ASP A 98 -9.95 -7.47 6.85
CA ASP A 98 -9.84 -8.31 5.68
C ASP A 98 -8.51 -8.04 5.01
N VAL A 99 -7.86 -9.06 4.46
CA VAL A 99 -6.55 -8.92 3.83
C VAL A 99 -6.56 -9.41 2.40
N ILE A 100 -5.87 -8.69 1.51
CA ILE A 100 -5.63 -9.08 0.12
C ILE A 100 -4.13 -9.35 -0.02
N GLU A 101 -3.76 -10.55 -0.48
CA GLU A 101 -2.38 -10.94 -0.69
C GLU A 101 -2.33 -12.10 -1.70
N PRO A 102 -1.71 -11.92 -2.88
CA PRO A 102 -1.71 -12.96 -3.91
C PRO A 102 -0.89 -14.20 -3.56
N ILE A 103 0.09 -14.08 -2.67
CA ILE A 103 1.03 -15.16 -2.35
C ILE A 103 0.54 -15.94 -1.11
N ALA A 104 -0.11 -17.06 -1.34
CA ALA A 104 -0.77 -17.83 -0.28
C ALA A 104 0.16 -18.27 0.88
N LYS A 105 1.45 -18.52 0.62
CA LYS A 105 2.41 -18.87 1.68
C LYS A 105 2.58 -17.74 2.71
N PHE A 106 2.40 -16.48 2.31
CA PHE A 106 2.51 -15.33 3.22
C PHE A 106 1.31 -15.23 4.16
N THR A 107 0.12 -15.59 3.69
CA THR A 107 -1.12 -15.49 4.46
C THR A 107 -1.40 -16.69 5.36
N ALA A 108 -0.64 -17.77 5.23
CA ALA A 108 -0.90 -19.02 5.96
C ALA A 108 -1.01 -18.80 7.48
N ALA A 109 -0.19 -17.91 8.05
CA ALA A 109 -0.20 -17.60 9.48
C ALA A 109 -1.33 -16.63 9.89
N MET A 110 -2.07 -16.05 8.94
CA MET A 110 -3.17 -15.12 9.23
C MET A 110 -4.54 -15.80 9.22
N GLN A 111 -4.66 -16.94 8.56
CA GLN A 111 -5.91 -17.69 8.52
C GLN A 111 -6.35 -18.13 9.93
N GLY A 112 -7.59 -17.80 10.29
CA GLY A 112 -8.14 -18.12 11.61
C GLY A 112 -7.59 -17.29 12.77
N LYS A 113 -6.74 -16.29 12.52
CA LYS A 113 -6.28 -15.38 13.56
C LYS A 113 -7.42 -14.50 14.08
N PRO A 114 -7.51 -14.29 15.39
CA PRO A 114 -8.48 -13.37 15.97
C PRO A 114 -8.37 -11.98 15.33
N GLY A 115 -9.50 -11.44 14.87
CA GLY A 115 -9.58 -10.15 14.21
C GLY A 115 -9.33 -10.17 12.70
N VAL A 116 -8.73 -11.21 12.13
CA VAL A 116 -8.70 -11.43 10.67
C VAL A 116 -10.01 -12.10 10.27
N ARG A 117 -10.83 -11.39 9.47
CA ARG A 117 -12.16 -11.85 9.07
C ARG A 117 -12.09 -12.67 7.78
N SER A 118 -11.40 -12.14 6.76
CA SER A 118 -11.26 -12.77 5.45
C SER A 118 -9.85 -12.65 4.93
N VAL A 119 -9.39 -13.68 4.21
CA VAL A 119 -8.11 -13.70 3.50
C VAL A 119 -8.40 -13.94 2.02
N PHE A 120 -8.10 -12.94 1.18
CA PHE A 120 -8.27 -13.00 -0.27
C PHE A 120 -6.91 -13.25 -0.91
N ASN A 121 -6.65 -14.49 -1.34
CA ASN A 121 -5.41 -14.83 -2.07
C ASN A 121 -5.56 -14.51 -3.56
N VAL A 122 -5.72 -13.23 -3.86
CA VAL A 122 -5.82 -12.67 -5.20
C VAL A 122 -4.96 -11.43 -5.33
N GLY A 123 -4.59 -11.03 -6.55
CA GLY A 123 -3.96 -9.74 -6.80
C GLY A 123 -4.90 -8.58 -6.54
N LEU A 124 -4.37 -7.39 -6.28
CA LEU A 124 -5.17 -6.18 -6.09
C LEU A 124 -6.00 -5.87 -7.35
N GLU A 125 -5.45 -6.15 -8.53
CA GLU A 125 -6.10 -5.99 -9.83
C GLU A 125 -7.35 -6.84 -10.01
N ASP A 126 -7.37 -8.03 -9.38
CA ASP A 126 -8.48 -9.00 -9.48
C ASP A 126 -9.46 -8.92 -8.30
N TRP A 127 -9.06 -8.27 -7.20
CA TRP A 127 -9.91 -8.22 -6.01
C TRP A 127 -11.23 -7.50 -6.27
N GLN A 128 -12.30 -8.08 -5.78
CA GLN A 128 -13.64 -7.49 -5.78
C GLN A 128 -14.16 -7.42 -4.34
N PRO A 129 -14.81 -6.32 -3.95
CA PRO A 129 -15.47 -6.25 -2.65
C PRO A 129 -16.58 -7.29 -2.53
N THR A 130 -16.66 -7.95 -1.39
CA THR A 130 -17.80 -8.81 -1.07
C THR A 130 -19.07 -7.94 -1.01
N GLU A 131 -20.18 -8.46 -1.50
CA GLU A 131 -21.46 -7.76 -1.47
C GLU A 131 -21.80 -7.29 -0.05
N GLY A 132 -22.15 -6.02 0.09
CA GLY A 132 -22.46 -5.39 1.38
C GLY A 132 -21.26 -5.12 2.29
N ALA A 133 -20.03 -5.46 1.88
CA ALA A 133 -18.84 -5.13 2.66
C ALA A 133 -18.64 -3.61 2.70
N GLN A 134 -18.41 -3.08 3.92
CA GLN A 134 -18.06 -1.69 4.15
C GLN A 134 -16.85 -1.58 5.06
N TYR A 135 -15.92 -0.71 4.69
CA TYR A 135 -14.68 -0.49 5.43
C TYR A 135 -14.59 0.96 5.93
N ASP A 136 -14.26 1.11 7.20
CA ASP A 136 -13.92 2.42 7.78
C ASP A 136 -12.53 2.87 7.37
N LEU A 137 -11.64 1.91 7.08
CA LEU A 137 -10.27 2.14 6.67
C LEU A 137 -9.86 1.13 5.60
N VAL A 138 -9.32 1.61 4.49
CA VAL A 138 -8.55 0.80 3.54
C VAL A 138 -7.09 1.23 3.67
N TRP A 139 -6.21 0.29 4.00
CA TRP A 139 -4.77 0.51 4.14
C TRP A 139 -4.02 -0.24 3.04
N ILE A 140 -3.20 0.46 2.28
CA ILE A 140 -2.46 -0.08 1.14
C ILE A 140 -1.02 0.39 1.28
N GLN A 141 -0.07 -0.55 1.41
CA GLN A 141 1.32 -0.20 1.68
C GLN A 141 2.30 -1.08 0.91
N TRP A 142 3.21 -0.44 0.15
CA TRP A 142 4.34 -1.07 -0.56
C TRP A 142 3.92 -2.23 -1.47
N CYS A 143 2.83 -2.04 -2.23
CA CYS A 143 2.30 -3.07 -3.10
C CYS A 143 1.69 -2.52 -4.41
N VAL A 144 1.34 -1.23 -4.46
CA VAL A 144 0.74 -0.65 -5.67
C VAL A 144 1.74 -0.41 -6.80
N VAL A 145 3.02 -0.54 -6.52
CA VAL A 145 4.10 -0.48 -7.50
C VAL A 145 4.01 -1.58 -8.56
N HIS A 146 3.29 -2.68 -8.27
CA HIS A 146 3.09 -3.81 -9.19
C HIS A 146 1.83 -3.69 -10.07
N LEU A 147 1.09 -2.60 -9.95
CA LEU A 147 -0.08 -2.29 -10.78
C LEU A 147 0.28 -1.27 -11.86
N THR A 148 -0.28 -1.43 -13.06
CA THR A 148 -0.28 -0.32 -14.03
C THR A 148 -1.13 0.84 -13.50
N ASP A 149 -0.98 2.03 -14.06
CA ASP A 149 -1.76 3.21 -13.65
C ASP A 149 -3.26 2.94 -13.77
N GLU A 150 -3.68 2.33 -14.87
CA GLU A 150 -5.07 1.95 -15.11
C GLU A 150 -5.58 0.93 -14.07
N GLN A 151 -4.79 -0.11 -13.78
CA GLN A 151 -5.14 -1.11 -12.77
C GLN A 151 -5.25 -0.48 -11.37
N LEU A 152 -4.36 0.46 -11.04
CA LEU A 152 -4.40 1.16 -9.76
C LEU A 152 -5.64 2.07 -9.65
N VAL A 153 -5.99 2.79 -10.71
CA VAL A 153 -7.24 3.59 -10.79
C VAL A 153 -8.46 2.69 -10.53
N GLU A 154 -8.55 1.56 -11.23
CA GLU A 154 -9.69 0.64 -11.10
C GLU A 154 -9.73 -0.02 -9.71
N PHE A 155 -8.58 -0.40 -9.14
CA PHE A 155 -8.52 -0.91 -7.76
C PHE A 155 -8.99 0.12 -6.74
N LEU A 156 -8.55 1.38 -6.88
CA LEU A 156 -8.98 2.46 -6.00
C LEU A 156 -10.48 2.79 -6.14
N LYS A 157 -11.05 2.67 -7.34
CA LYS A 157 -12.52 2.79 -7.56
C LYS A 157 -13.28 1.69 -6.80
N ARG A 158 -12.80 0.44 -6.85
CA ARG A 158 -13.39 -0.66 -6.06
C ARG A 158 -13.25 -0.42 -4.56
N CYS A 159 -12.09 0.01 -4.10
CA CYS A 159 -11.91 0.42 -2.69
C CYS A 159 -12.89 1.52 -2.28
N LYS A 160 -13.06 2.56 -3.14
CA LYS A 160 -14.00 3.65 -2.92
C LYS A 160 -15.45 3.16 -2.80
N SER A 161 -15.88 2.21 -3.64
CA SER A 161 -17.25 1.67 -3.59
C SER A 161 -17.51 0.85 -2.32
N ALA A 162 -16.48 0.32 -1.69
CA ALA A 162 -16.55 -0.46 -0.45
C ALA A 162 -16.25 0.39 0.82
N LEU A 163 -16.10 1.70 0.71
CA LEU A 163 -15.94 2.55 1.88
C LEU A 163 -17.27 2.73 2.63
N ASN A 164 -17.18 2.76 3.95
CA ASN A 164 -18.27 3.22 4.79
C ASN A 164 -18.61 4.68 4.42
N PRO A 165 -19.85 4.99 3.99
CA PRO A 165 -20.25 6.34 3.60
C PRO A 165 -20.11 7.35 4.75
N ASP A 166 -20.23 6.90 6.00
CA ASP A 166 -20.14 7.73 7.21
C ASP A 166 -18.70 8.04 7.64
N GLY A 167 -17.79 8.18 6.69
CA GLY A 167 -16.44 8.65 6.96
C GLY A 167 -15.32 7.65 6.72
N GLY A 168 -15.54 6.67 5.85
CA GLY A 168 -14.51 5.75 5.39
C GLY A 168 -13.33 6.49 4.74
N LEU A 169 -12.15 5.91 4.86
CA LEU A 169 -10.87 6.51 4.44
C LEU A 169 -10.00 5.48 3.74
N ILE A 170 -9.33 5.88 2.65
CA ILE A 170 -8.26 5.10 2.03
C ILE A 170 -6.92 5.73 2.41
N VAL A 171 -5.96 4.92 2.81
CA VAL A 171 -4.56 5.34 2.97
C VAL A 171 -3.69 4.53 2.02
N VAL A 172 -2.95 5.24 1.16
CA VAL A 172 -1.86 4.68 0.35
C VAL A 172 -0.55 5.13 0.97
N LYS A 173 0.34 4.18 1.28
CA LYS A 173 1.68 4.43 1.79
C LYS A 173 2.69 3.79 0.85
N GLU A 174 3.49 4.62 0.17
CA GLU A 174 4.34 4.12 -0.89
C GLU A 174 5.63 4.93 -1.05
N ASN A 175 6.64 4.30 -1.65
CA ASN A 175 7.84 4.96 -2.10
C ASN A 175 7.53 5.96 -3.22
N ASN A 176 8.28 7.06 -3.24
CA ASN A 176 8.22 8.01 -4.35
C ASN A 176 9.56 8.11 -5.06
N SER A 177 9.53 8.16 -6.38
CA SER A 177 10.67 8.54 -7.18
C SER A 177 11.12 9.96 -6.86
N THR A 178 12.42 10.21 -6.96
CA THR A 178 13.05 11.52 -6.76
C THR A 178 13.70 12.04 -8.03
N GLY A 179 13.66 11.26 -9.11
CA GLY A 179 14.33 11.55 -10.37
C GLY A 179 13.55 12.46 -11.33
N GLY A 180 12.38 12.98 -10.94
CA GLY A 180 11.52 13.79 -11.81
C GLY A 180 10.77 12.96 -12.85
N LYS A 181 10.63 11.66 -12.64
CA LYS A 181 9.90 10.70 -13.50
C LYS A 181 9.62 9.42 -12.72
N ASP A 182 8.65 8.65 -13.21
CA ASP A 182 8.41 7.29 -12.75
C ASP A 182 9.55 6.36 -13.21
N GLU A 183 9.94 5.42 -12.34
CA GLU A 183 11.11 4.54 -12.56
C GLU A 183 10.69 3.08 -12.47
N PHE A 184 11.01 2.30 -13.52
CA PHE A 184 10.78 0.86 -13.56
C PHE A 184 11.96 0.11 -12.96
N ASP A 185 11.66 -0.87 -12.11
CA ASP A 185 12.62 -1.84 -11.59
C ASP A 185 12.35 -3.20 -12.23
N ASP A 186 13.35 -3.73 -12.94
CA ASP A 186 13.28 -5.00 -13.64
C ASP A 186 13.48 -6.21 -12.71
N ILE A 187 13.96 -6.00 -11.49
CA ILE A 187 14.22 -7.08 -10.51
C ILE A 187 12.89 -7.70 -10.06
N ASP A 188 11.95 -6.86 -9.65
CA ASP A 188 10.64 -7.30 -9.14
C ASP A 188 9.47 -6.88 -10.03
N SER A 189 9.78 -6.28 -11.18
CA SER A 189 8.78 -5.78 -12.15
C SER A 189 7.83 -4.78 -11.54
N SER A 190 8.36 -3.75 -10.92
CA SER A 190 7.61 -2.69 -10.24
C SER A 190 7.90 -1.31 -10.84
N VAL A 191 7.00 -0.34 -10.57
CA VAL A 191 7.20 1.06 -10.92
C VAL A 191 7.14 1.93 -9.68
N THR A 192 8.25 2.57 -9.35
CA THR A 192 8.28 3.64 -8.35
C THR A 192 7.81 4.94 -8.97
N ARG A 193 6.67 5.45 -8.50
CA ARG A 193 6.00 6.63 -9.06
C ARG A 193 6.40 7.92 -8.35
N GLU A 194 6.34 9.02 -9.09
CA GLU A 194 6.40 10.36 -8.52
C GLU A 194 5.14 10.72 -7.73
N ASP A 195 5.25 11.70 -6.87
CA ASP A 195 4.11 12.30 -6.15
C ASP A 195 3.03 12.83 -7.11
N GLY A 196 3.45 13.44 -8.24
CA GLY A 196 2.56 13.95 -9.28
C GLY A 196 1.72 12.86 -9.94
N THR A 197 2.33 11.71 -10.27
CA THR A 197 1.64 10.54 -10.84
C THR A 197 0.61 9.99 -9.86
N PHE A 198 0.95 9.82 -8.58
CA PHE A 198 -0.01 9.38 -7.57
C PHE A 198 -1.21 10.31 -7.46
N ARG A 199 -0.98 11.64 -7.45
CA ARG A 199 -2.08 12.63 -7.36
C ARG A 199 -3.02 12.58 -8.56
N ARG A 200 -2.48 12.38 -9.76
CA ARG A 200 -3.27 12.19 -10.99
C ARG A 200 -4.13 10.93 -10.86
N ILE A 201 -3.55 9.79 -10.50
CA ILE A 201 -4.24 8.51 -10.31
C ILE A 201 -5.38 8.63 -9.29
N PHE A 202 -5.14 9.29 -8.15
CA PHE A 202 -6.18 9.52 -7.15
C PHE A 202 -7.35 10.34 -7.70
N THR A 203 -7.05 11.37 -8.48
CA THR A 203 -8.07 12.20 -9.14
C THR A 203 -8.88 11.39 -10.14
N GLU A 204 -8.24 10.59 -10.98
CA GLU A 204 -8.88 9.71 -11.97
C GLU A 204 -9.75 8.63 -11.31
N ALA A 205 -9.36 8.16 -10.12
CA ALA A 205 -10.20 7.26 -9.31
C ALA A 205 -11.39 7.96 -8.65
N GLY A 206 -11.54 9.27 -8.80
CA GLY A 206 -12.58 10.07 -8.15
C GLY A 206 -12.37 10.18 -6.65
N LEU A 207 -11.12 10.31 -6.24
CA LEU A 207 -10.70 10.51 -4.86
C LEU A 207 -10.05 11.89 -4.69
N ARG A 208 -10.22 12.50 -3.52
CA ARG A 208 -9.52 13.73 -3.15
C ARG A 208 -8.55 13.46 -2.00
N LEU A 209 -7.42 14.11 -2.04
CA LEU A 209 -6.42 14.08 -0.98
C LEU A 209 -6.91 14.92 0.22
N VAL A 210 -6.89 14.33 1.41
CA VAL A 210 -7.26 15.03 2.66
C VAL A 210 -6.05 15.29 3.56
N GLN A 211 -5.02 14.45 3.47
CA GLN A 211 -3.75 14.64 4.17
C GLN A 211 -2.63 13.91 3.44
N VAL A 212 -1.43 14.48 3.46
CA VAL A 212 -0.21 13.83 2.99
C VAL A 212 0.92 14.08 3.98
N GLU A 213 1.71 13.04 4.27
CA GLU A 213 2.89 13.16 5.12
C GLU A 213 4.04 12.30 4.60
N LEU A 214 5.25 12.83 4.75
CA LEU A 214 6.48 12.07 4.53
C LEU A 214 6.79 11.24 5.78
N GLN A 215 6.98 9.94 5.62
CA GLN A 215 7.49 9.06 6.67
C GLN A 215 8.91 9.48 7.03
N ARG A 216 9.14 9.74 8.32
CA ARG A 216 10.47 10.12 8.83
C ARG A 216 11.10 9.00 9.63
N GLY A 217 12.44 9.03 9.71
CA GLY A 217 13.21 8.18 10.61
C GLY A 217 13.45 6.75 10.13
N LEU A 218 13.08 6.37 8.90
CA LEU A 218 13.40 5.07 8.33
C LEU A 218 14.91 4.90 8.14
N GLN A 219 15.58 5.96 7.70
CA GLN A 219 17.03 5.97 7.47
C GLN A 219 17.77 5.80 8.79
N ALA A 220 18.51 4.73 8.95
CA ALA A 220 19.45 4.53 10.06
C ALA A 220 20.89 4.78 9.61
N ARG A 221 21.78 4.99 10.57
CA ARG A 221 23.22 5.20 10.28
C ARG A 221 23.80 3.94 9.62
N GLY A 222 24.52 4.13 8.51
CA GLY A 222 25.14 3.02 7.77
C GLY A 222 24.23 2.30 6.78
N MET A 223 22.96 2.71 6.65
CA MET A 223 22.07 2.22 5.61
C MET A 223 22.32 2.93 4.27
N PRO A 224 22.05 2.27 3.13
CA PRO A 224 21.94 2.94 1.84
C PRO A 224 20.84 4.01 1.89
N ALA A 225 20.91 5.00 1.01
CA ALA A 225 19.85 6.01 0.88
C ALA A 225 18.53 5.34 0.51
N LEU A 226 17.49 5.58 1.31
CA LEU A 226 16.16 5.09 1.04
C LEU A 226 15.35 6.12 0.26
N LEU A 227 14.47 5.65 -0.62
CA LEU A 227 13.48 6.50 -1.27
C LEU A 227 12.55 7.15 -0.24
N PRO A 228 12.06 8.36 -0.50
CA PRO A 228 11.05 8.97 0.36
C PRO A 228 9.75 8.17 0.32
N VAL A 229 9.23 7.85 1.49
CA VAL A 229 7.95 7.16 1.66
C VAL A 229 6.89 8.18 2.05
N ARG A 230 5.80 8.28 1.28
CA ARG A 230 4.66 9.15 1.61
C ARG A 230 3.44 8.33 2.01
N MET A 231 2.67 8.93 2.91
CA MET A 231 1.34 8.45 3.30
C MET A 231 0.31 9.44 2.75
N TYR A 232 -0.63 8.95 1.97
CA TYR A 232 -1.72 9.72 1.35
C TYR A 232 -3.05 9.26 1.94
N ALA A 233 -3.76 10.15 2.61
CA ALA A 233 -5.13 9.90 3.07
C ALA A 233 -6.12 10.46 2.05
N LEU A 234 -7.05 9.63 1.63
CA LEU A 234 -7.94 9.88 0.51
C LEU A 234 -9.40 9.68 0.93
N LYS A 235 -10.29 10.53 0.43
CA LYS A 235 -11.74 10.37 0.54
C LYS A 235 -12.39 10.49 -0.84
N PRO A 236 -13.61 9.98 -1.04
CA PRO A 236 -14.38 10.27 -2.25
C PRO A 236 -14.39 11.76 -2.56
N ALA A 237 -14.18 12.13 -3.82
CA ALA A 237 -14.46 13.48 -4.29
C ALA A 237 -15.98 13.70 -4.21
N GLN A 238 -16.36 14.93 -3.86
CA GLN A 238 -17.79 15.34 -3.82
C GLN A 238 -18.32 15.51 -5.23
#